data_94283c8a9855545ae612e16de870e3ce
#
_entry.id   94283c8a9855545ae612e16de870e3ce
#
_cell.length_a   1.000
_cell.length_b   1.000
_cell.length_c   1.000
_cell.angle_alpha   90.00
_cell.angle_beta   90.00
_cell.angle_gamma   90.00
#
_symmetry.space_group_name_H-M   'P 1'
#
loop_
_entity.id
_entity.type
_entity.pdbx_description
1 polymer ?
#
loop_
_entity_poly.entity_id
_entity_poly.type
_entity_poly.pdbx_seq_one_letter_code
_entity_poly.pdbx_strand_id
1 'polypeptide(L)'
;MATFVLVHGAWFGSWCWQKIIPFLKAAGHEVYAPTLTGLAERASELSPEIGLDTHIQDIVGLLLEKDLHGVILVGHSYGGIVITGVVDQVPERIAHLVYLDTFVPRNGESMADISPLVIRLLRQQAQAHGDGWKINPRGTYGVTREPDRSWVLRSVTAQPLKTFE
;
A
#
# COMPACT_ATOMS: atom_id res chain seq x y z
N MET A 1 11.50 -20.98 8.74
CA MET A 1 11.45 -20.16 7.50
C MET A 1 10.00 -19.75 7.28
N ALA A 2 9.72 -18.48 7.00
CA ALA A 2 8.38 -17.97 6.67
C ALA A 2 8.47 -17.09 5.42
N THR A 3 7.35 -16.96 4.70
CA THR A 3 7.23 -16.09 3.52
C THR A 3 6.47 -14.83 3.92
N PHE A 4 7.09 -13.67 3.73
CA PHE A 4 6.50 -12.36 3.98
C PHE A 4 6.10 -11.69 2.65
N VAL A 5 4.90 -11.11 2.61
CA VAL A 5 4.49 -10.17 1.57
C VAL A 5 4.21 -8.83 2.24
N LEU A 6 4.96 -7.79 1.86
CA LEU A 6 4.95 -6.47 2.49
C LEU A 6 4.25 -5.47 1.58
N VAL A 7 3.07 -4.99 1.99
CA VAL A 7 2.25 -4.04 1.24
C VAL A 7 2.42 -2.65 1.82
N HIS A 8 2.89 -1.73 1.01
CA HIS A 8 3.20 -0.34 1.40
C HIS A 8 1.96 0.54 1.58
N GLY A 9 2.14 1.68 2.23
CA GLY A 9 1.12 2.70 2.42
C GLY A 9 0.89 3.58 1.18
N ALA A 10 -0.07 4.48 1.29
CA ALA A 10 -0.38 5.44 0.24
C ALA A 10 0.83 6.31 -0.13
N TRP A 11 0.95 6.66 -1.42
CA TRP A 11 2.04 7.46 -2.02
C TRP A 11 3.42 6.80 -2.03
N PHE A 12 3.58 5.65 -1.38
CA PHE A 12 4.84 4.91 -1.26
C PHE A 12 4.98 3.87 -2.39
N GLY A 13 6.01 3.07 -2.29
CA GLY A 13 6.30 1.90 -3.13
C GLY A 13 7.13 0.88 -2.36
N SER A 14 7.57 -0.17 -3.03
CA SER A 14 8.42 -1.24 -2.47
C SER A 14 9.66 -0.69 -1.74
N TRP A 15 10.15 0.46 -2.20
CA TRP A 15 11.34 1.13 -1.66
C TRP A 15 11.26 1.38 -0.15
N CYS A 16 10.08 1.63 0.42
CA CYS A 16 9.96 1.90 1.86
C CYS A 16 10.36 0.72 2.75
N TRP A 17 10.39 -0.49 2.20
CA TRP A 17 10.77 -1.71 2.88
C TRP A 17 12.26 -2.04 2.80
N GLN A 18 13.05 -1.27 2.02
CA GLN A 18 14.46 -1.58 1.74
C GLN A 18 15.32 -1.73 3.00
N LYS A 19 14.98 -1.04 4.07
CA LYS A 19 15.72 -1.13 5.34
C LYS A 19 15.35 -2.37 6.17
N ILE A 20 14.15 -2.90 5.99
CA ILE A 20 13.63 -4.05 6.76
C ILE A 20 13.94 -5.38 6.07
N ILE A 21 13.89 -5.42 4.74
CA ILE A 21 14.09 -6.63 3.95
C ILE A 21 15.40 -7.37 4.30
N PRO A 22 16.57 -6.69 4.44
CA PRO A 22 17.81 -7.39 4.77
C PRO A 22 17.76 -8.14 6.10
N PHE A 23 17.07 -7.59 7.12
CA PHE A 23 16.94 -8.23 8.43
C PHE A 23 16.06 -9.48 8.36
N LEU A 24 14.94 -9.42 7.64
CA LEU A 24 14.06 -10.57 7.45
C LEU A 24 14.78 -11.68 6.67
N LYS A 25 15.51 -11.33 5.60
CA LYS A 25 16.31 -12.28 4.83
C LYS A 25 17.45 -12.90 5.64
N ALA A 26 18.15 -12.11 6.45
CA ALA A 26 19.20 -12.60 7.33
C ALA A 26 18.65 -13.56 8.40
N ALA A 27 17.40 -13.40 8.81
CA ALA A 27 16.70 -14.32 9.71
C ALA A 27 16.17 -15.59 8.99
N GLY A 28 16.48 -15.77 7.70
CA GLY A 28 16.12 -16.96 6.91
C GLY A 28 14.70 -16.93 6.36
N HIS A 29 14.09 -15.76 6.24
CA HIS A 29 12.75 -15.61 5.66
C HIS A 29 12.80 -15.25 4.18
N GLU A 30 11.78 -15.68 3.43
CA GLU A 30 11.52 -15.22 2.08
C GLU A 30 10.67 -13.94 2.13
N VAL A 31 10.99 -12.94 1.29
CA VAL A 31 10.35 -11.61 1.36
C VAL A 31 10.02 -11.09 -0.03
N TYR A 32 8.76 -10.78 -0.23
CA TYR A 32 8.22 -10.07 -1.38
C TYR A 32 7.72 -8.71 -0.94
N ALA A 33 8.05 -7.67 -1.69
CA ALA A 33 7.59 -6.30 -1.45
C ALA A 33 7.18 -5.68 -2.80
N PRO A 34 5.98 -5.98 -3.30
CA PRO A 34 5.51 -5.43 -4.57
C PRO A 34 5.21 -3.94 -4.44
N THR A 35 5.34 -3.22 -5.56
CA THR A 35 4.78 -1.88 -5.70
C THR A 35 3.40 -1.96 -6.34
N LEU A 36 2.43 -1.30 -5.75
CA LEU A 36 1.05 -1.25 -6.24
C LEU A 36 0.97 -0.42 -7.54
N THR A 37 0.07 -0.81 -8.43
CA THR A 37 -0.14 -0.18 -9.74
C THR A 37 -0.28 1.34 -9.64
N GLY A 38 0.44 2.07 -10.48
CA GLY A 38 0.40 3.53 -10.56
C GLY A 38 1.29 4.26 -9.56
N LEU A 39 2.03 3.56 -8.67
CA LEU A 39 2.85 4.16 -7.63
C LEU A 39 4.35 3.95 -7.88
N ALA A 40 5.18 4.79 -7.31
CA ALA A 40 6.64 4.74 -7.35
C ALA A 40 7.19 4.41 -8.76
N GLU A 41 7.94 3.31 -8.91
CA GLU A 41 8.48 2.86 -10.20
C GLU A 41 7.42 2.49 -11.24
N ARG A 42 6.17 2.27 -10.80
CA ARG A 42 5.01 2.04 -11.67
C ARG A 42 4.18 3.30 -11.93
N ALA A 43 4.70 4.49 -11.62
CA ALA A 43 4.00 5.76 -11.79
C ALA A 43 3.57 6.06 -13.25
N SER A 44 4.21 5.45 -14.25
CA SER A 44 3.79 5.55 -15.66
C SER A 44 2.44 4.88 -15.94
N GLU A 45 1.98 3.98 -15.07
CA GLU A 45 0.67 3.32 -15.15
C GLU A 45 -0.43 4.13 -14.47
N LEU A 46 -0.10 5.26 -13.81
CA LEU A 46 -1.05 6.06 -13.04
C LEU A 46 -2.22 6.54 -13.91
N SER A 47 -3.44 6.22 -13.48
CA SER A 47 -4.67 6.61 -14.18
C SER A 47 -5.85 6.79 -13.21
N PRO A 48 -6.91 7.52 -13.61
CA PRO A 48 -8.11 7.69 -12.78
C PRO A 48 -8.90 6.39 -12.59
N GLU A 49 -8.64 5.36 -13.39
CA GLU A 49 -9.36 4.07 -13.31
C GLU A 49 -8.84 3.18 -12.18
N ILE A 50 -7.63 3.42 -11.68
CA ILE A 50 -7.04 2.64 -10.60
C ILE A 50 -7.81 2.88 -9.31
N GLY A 51 -8.42 1.82 -8.78
CA GLY A 51 -9.12 1.80 -7.51
C GLY A 51 -8.50 0.82 -6.52
N LEU A 52 -9.17 0.64 -5.37
CA LEU A 52 -8.75 -0.32 -4.34
C LEU A 52 -8.67 -1.75 -4.90
N ASP A 53 -9.66 -2.15 -5.71
CA ASP A 53 -9.68 -3.48 -6.34
C ASP A 53 -8.45 -3.73 -7.21
N THR A 54 -7.94 -2.71 -7.93
CA THR A 54 -6.71 -2.84 -8.70
C THR A 54 -5.53 -3.23 -7.81
N HIS A 55 -5.40 -2.56 -6.66
CA HIS A 55 -4.32 -2.83 -5.71
C HIS A 55 -4.48 -4.18 -5.00
N ILE A 56 -5.72 -4.60 -4.71
CA ILE A 56 -6.00 -5.94 -4.18
C ILE A 56 -5.56 -6.99 -5.22
N GLN A 57 -5.89 -6.81 -6.50
CA GLN A 57 -5.50 -7.73 -7.58
C GLN A 57 -3.99 -7.78 -7.81
N ASP A 58 -3.24 -6.70 -7.60
CA ASP A 58 -1.77 -6.71 -7.64
C ASP A 58 -1.20 -7.77 -6.67
N ILE A 59 -1.77 -7.83 -5.45
CA ILE A 59 -1.28 -8.74 -4.41
C ILE A 59 -1.82 -10.16 -4.62
N VAL A 60 -3.11 -10.31 -4.95
CA VAL A 60 -3.70 -11.62 -5.29
C VAL A 60 -2.94 -12.24 -6.47
N GLY A 61 -2.68 -11.46 -7.52
CA GLY A 61 -1.91 -11.90 -8.69
C GLY A 61 -0.51 -12.37 -8.32
N LEU A 62 0.21 -11.65 -7.45
CA LEU A 62 1.52 -12.06 -6.94
C LEU A 62 1.44 -13.41 -6.22
N LEU A 63 0.46 -13.58 -5.31
CA LEU A 63 0.29 -14.82 -4.55
C LEU A 63 0.02 -16.02 -5.44
N LEU A 64 -0.77 -15.83 -6.50
CA LEU A 64 -1.11 -16.87 -7.47
C LEU A 64 0.06 -17.18 -8.41
N GLU A 65 0.68 -16.14 -9.00
CA GLU A 65 1.80 -16.29 -9.94
C GLU A 65 3.00 -17.04 -9.33
N LYS A 66 3.32 -16.72 -8.07
CA LYS A 66 4.43 -17.32 -7.33
C LYS A 66 4.03 -18.58 -6.56
N ASP A 67 2.76 -18.97 -6.62
CA ASP A 67 2.17 -20.09 -5.86
C ASP A 67 2.51 -20.03 -4.36
N LEU A 68 2.38 -18.84 -3.76
CA LEU A 68 2.70 -18.62 -2.36
C LEU A 68 1.59 -19.13 -1.45
N HIS A 69 1.98 -19.84 -0.38
CA HIS A 69 1.10 -20.38 0.65
C HIS A 69 1.67 -20.12 2.05
N GLY A 70 0.79 -20.09 3.05
CA GLY A 70 1.20 -19.87 4.44
C GLY A 70 1.86 -18.50 4.66
N VAL A 71 1.43 -17.51 3.90
CA VAL A 71 2.05 -16.17 3.85
C VAL A 71 1.75 -15.37 5.12
N ILE A 72 2.74 -14.67 5.64
CA ILE A 72 2.57 -13.56 6.57
C ILE A 72 2.40 -12.28 5.72
N LEU A 73 1.15 -11.83 5.62
CA LEU A 73 0.79 -10.66 4.80
C LEU A 73 0.78 -9.41 5.69
N VAL A 74 1.67 -8.47 5.40
CA VAL A 74 1.87 -7.24 6.20
C VAL A 74 1.36 -6.04 5.41
N GLY A 75 0.44 -5.26 5.98
CA GLY A 75 -0.05 -4.01 5.40
C GLY A 75 0.26 -2.82 6.28
N HIS A 76 0.93 -1.81 5.73
CA HIS A 76 1.20 -0.55 6.41
C HIS A 76 0.23 0.53 5.93
N SER A 77 -0.35 1.30 6.87
CA SER A 77 -1.22 2.43 6.54
C SER A 77 -2.35 2.04 5.57
N TYR A 78 -2.48 2.66 4.39
CA TYR A 78 -3.40 2.27 3.32
C TYR A 78 -3.29 0.77 2.95
N GLY A 79 -2.11 0.18 3.03
CA GLY A 79 -1.88 -1.24 2.75
C GLY A 79 -2.70 -2.19 3.63
N GLY A 80 -3.17 -1.75 4.80
CA GLY A 80 -4.06 -2.55 5.65
C GLY A 80 -5.41 -2.83 5.02
N ILE A 81 -5.98 -1.85 4.31
CA ILE A 81 -7.25 -2.04 3.58
C ILE A 81 -7.03 -3.00 2.41
N VAL A 82 -5.90 -2.86 1.71
CA VAL A 82 -5.54 -3.77 0.61
C VAL A 82 -5.43 -5.21 1.10
N ILE A 83 -4.68 -5.49 2.18
CA ILE A 83 -4.49 -6.86 2.68
C ILE A 83 -5.79 -7.47 3.22
N THR A 84 -6.72 -6.65 3.71
CA THR A 84 -8.05 -7.11 4.11
C THR A 84 -8.84 -7.63 2.90
N GLY A 85 -8.83 -6.90 1.78
CA GLY A 85 -9.46 -7.37 0.55
C GLY A 85 -8.77 -8.59 -0.07
N VAL A 86 -7.45 -8.72 0.10
CA VAL A 86 -6.69 -9.89 -0.36
C VAL A 86 -7.11 -11.15 0.40
N VAL A 87 -7.19 -11.09 1.73
CA VAL A 87 -7.55 -12.27 2.53
C VAL A 87 -8.99 -12.71 2.31
N ASP A 88 -9.87 -11.80 1.93
CA ASP A 88 -11.26 -12.13 1.54
C ASP A 88 -11.32 -12.98 0.25
N GLN A 89 -10.37 -12.78 -0.67
CA GLN A 89 -10.34 -13.48 -1.96
C GLN A 89 -9.54 -14.80 -1.93
N VAL A 90 -8.46 -14.87 -1.15
CA VAL A 90 -7.54 -16.03 -1.12
C VAL A 90 -7.14 -16.40 0.31
N PRO A 91 -8.10 -16.61 1.22
CA PRO A 91 -7.83 -16.87 2.64
C PRO A 91 -6.94 -18.09 2.88
N GLU A 92 -7.05 -19.11 2.02
CA GLU A 92 -6.28 -20.36 2.12
C GLU A 92 -4.77 -20.17 1.91
N ARG A 93 -4.35 -19.04 1.35
CA ARG A 93 -2.93 -18.70 1.12
C ARG A 93 -2.29 -17.96 2.27
N ILE A 94 -3.08 -17.43 3.20
CA ILE A 94 -2.64 -16.51 4.25
C ILE A 94 -2.60 -17.23 5.61
N ALA A 95 -1.43 -17.27 6.24
CA ALA A 95 -1.29 -17.79 7.60
C ALA A 95 -1.54 -16.70 8.65
N HIS A 96 -1.05 -15.48 8.41
CA HIS A 96 -1.19 -14.36 9.34
C HIS A 96 -1.36 -13.04 8.60
N LEU A 97 -2.21 -12.16 9.16
CA LEU A 97 -2.29 -10.74 8.79
C LEU A 97 -1.57 -9.90 9.84
N VAL A 98 -0.74 -8.97 9.38
CA VAL A 98 -0.07 -7.98 10.24
C VAL A 98 -0.50 -6.59 9.81
N TYR A 99 -1.24 -5.93 10.66
CA TYR A 99 -1.69 -4.55 10.48
C TYR A 99 -0.70 -3.60 11.17
N LEU A 100 0.12 -2.92 10.36
CA LEU A 100 1.19 -2.05 10.85
C LEU A 100 0.76 -0.58 10.73
N ASP A 101 0.39 0.03 11.86
CA ASP A 101 -0.07 1.44 11.93
C ASP A 101 -1.09 1.77 10.82
N THR A 102 -2.21 1.05 10.84
CA THR A 102 -3.16 1.02 9.73
C THR A 102 -4.62 0.95 10.19
N PHE A 103 -5.50 1.06 9.23
CA PHE A 103 -6.94 0.87 9.39
C PHE A 103 -7.33 -0.59 9.14
N VAL A 104 -8.27 -1.09 9.93
CA VAL A 104 -8.88 -2.41 9.75
C VAL A 104 -10.34 -2.19 9.36
N PRO A 105 -10.69 -2.30 8.08
CA PRO A 105 -12.06 -2.07 7.63
C PRO A 105 -12.98 -3.22 8.06
N ARG A 106 -14.25 -2.92 8.24
CA ARG A 106 -15.31 -3.93 8.29
C ARG A 106 -15.70 -4.29 6.86
N ASN A 107 -16.48 -5.36 6.73
CA ASN A 107 -16.98 -5.77 5.41
C ASN A 107 -17.76 -4.64 4.72
N GLY A 108 -17.32 -4.29 3.50
CA GLY A 108 -17.91 -3.24 2.68
C GLY A 108 -17.47 -1.81 3.04
N GLU A 109 -16.61 -1.61 4.04
CA GLU A 109 -16.08 -0.28 4.39
C GLU A 109 -14.89 0.09 3.51
N SER A 110 -14.98 1.27 2.89
CA SER A 110 -13.85 1.97 2.26
C SER A 110 -13.13 2.87 3.27
N MET A 111 -12.00 3.44 2.86
CA MET A 111 -11.34 4.48 3.65
C MET A 111 -12.23 5.71 3.84
N ALA A 112 -13.12 5.99 2.88
CA ALA A 112 -14.08 7.08 2.97
C ALA A 112 -15.10 6.87 4.10
N ASP A 113 -15.48 5.62 4.37
CA ASP A 113 -16.39 5.26 5.47
C ASP A 113 -15.70 5.35 6.84
N ILE A 114 -14.45 4.87 6.91
CA ILE A 114 -13.67 4.85 8.15
C ILE A 114 -13.26 6.27 8.58
N SER A 115 -12.91 7.13 7.63
CA SER A 115 -12.37 8.46 7.91
C SER A 115 -12.94 9.53 6.97
N PRO A 116 -14.26 9.87 7.09
CA PRO A 116 -14.94 10.79 6.15
C PRO A 116 -14.30 12.18 6.09
N LEU A 117 -13.76 12.67 7.22
CA LEU A 117 -13.11 13.97 7.25
C LEU A 117 -11.81 13.97 6.44
N VAL A 118 -11.00 12.92 6.58
CA VAL A 118 -9.74 12.78 5.81
C VAL A 118 -10.06 12.72 4.33
N ILE A 119 -11.04 11.91 3.91
CA ILE A 119 -11.41 11.81 2.50
C ILE A 119 -11.95 13.12 1.95
N ARG A 120 -12.73 13.86 2.72
CA ARG A 120 -13.17 15.20 2.33
C ARG A 120 -11.99 16.14 2.01
N LEU A 121 -10.94 16.12 2.84
CA LEU A 121 -9.73 16.90 2.61
C LEU A 121 -8.96 16.41 1.37
N LEU A 122 -8.87 15.10 1.17
CA LEU A 122 -8.23 14.51 -0.01
C LEU A 122 -8.98 14.86 -1.31
N ARG A 123 -10.32 14.85 -1.30
CA ARG A 123 -11.15 15.32 -2.43
C ARG A 123 -10.89 16.79 -2.77
N GLN A 124 -10.83 17.65 -1.75
CA GLN A 124 -10.49 19.07 -1.95
C GLN A 124 -9.09 19.24 -2.53
N GLN A 125 -8.12 18.44 -2.07
CA GLN A 125 -6.76 18.45 -2.58
C GLN A 125 -6.71 17.97 -4.05
N ALA A 126 -7.42 16.90 -4.39
CA ALA A 126 -7.50 16.38 -5.75
C ALA A 126 -8.08 17.44 -6.69
N GLN A 127 -9.16 18.11 -6.29
CA GLN A 127 -9.76 19.20 -7.07
C GLN A 127 -8.82 20.38 -7.27
N ALA A 128 -8.09 20.79 -6.23
CA ALA A 128 -7.24 21.98 -6.29
C ALA A 128 -5.88 21.74 -6.99
N HIS A 129 -5.34 20.52 -6.93
CA HIS A 129 -3.94 20.26 -7.30
C HIS A 129 -3.71 18.91 -8.00
N GLY A 130 -4.76 18.15 -8.32
CA GLY A 130 -4.65 16.75 -8.78
C GLY A 130 -5.58 16.42 -9.95
N ASP A 131 -5.90 17.40 -10.78
CA ASP A 131 -6.75 17.23 -11.97
C ASP A 131 -8.14 16.62 -11.62
N GLY A 132 -8.55 16.74 -10.36
CA GLY A 132 -9.82 16.24 -9.86
C GLY A 132 -9.80 14.76 -9.39
N TRP A 133 -8.73 14.01 -9.66
CA TRP A 133 -8.74 12.56 -9.44
C TRP A 133 -7.49 12.00 -8.75
N LYS A 134 -6.37 12.71 -8.73
CA LYS A 134 -5.15 12.24 -8.07
C LYS A 134 -4.80 13.09 -6.86
N ILE A 135 -4.14 12.50 -5.89
CA ILE A 135 -3.69 13.14 -4.67
C ILE A 135 -2.16 13.18 -4.69
N ASN A 136 -1.61 14.38 -4.76
CA ASN A 136 -0.17 14.58 -4.69
C ASN A 136 0.34 14.34 -3.27
N PRO A 137 1.52 13.74 -3.10
CA PRO A 137 2.10 13.52 -1.79
C PRO A 137 2.42 14.84 -1.09
N ARG A 138 2.28 14.87 0.25
CA ARG A 138 2.58 16.06 1.06
C ARG A 138 3.34 15.68 2.32
N GLY A 139 4.44 16.40 2.55
CA GLY A 139 5.23 16.23 3.78
C GLY A 139 6.11 14.99 3.77
N THR A 140 6.61 14.65 4.93
CA THR A 140 7.63 13.62 5.15
C THR A 140 7.09 12.37 5.85
N TYR A 141 5.78 12.31 6.08
CA TYR A 141 5.12 11.16 6.74
C TYR A 141 5.78 10.77 8.07
N GLY A 142 6.18 11.79 8.88
CA GLY A 142 6.85 11.58 10.17
C GLY A 142 8.36 11.33 10.11
N VAL A 143 8.94 11.21 8.91
CA VAL A 143 10.39 11.06 8.77
C VAL A 143 11.06 12.43 8.83
N THR A 144 11.80 12.70 9.91
CA THR A 144 12.37 14.03 10.21
C THR A 144 13.88 14.12 10.04
N ARG A 145 14.58 12.97 10.08
CA ARG A 145 16.05 12.91 10.06
C ARG A 145 16.62 12.69 8.67
N GLU A 146 17.68 13.40 8.32
CA GLU A 146 18.46 13.11 7.11
C GLU A 146 19.33 11.86 7.31
N PRO A 147 19.64 11.12 6.24
CA PRO A 147 19.25 11.32 4.83
C PRO A 147 17.84 10.78 4.49
N ASP A 148 17.14 10.17 5.43
CA ASP A 148 15.87 9.48 5.19
C ASP A 148 14.76 10.44 4.80
N ARG A 149 14.74 11.63 5.38
CA ARG A 149 13.79 12.68 5.02
C ARG A 149 13.88 13.04 3.54
N SER A 150 15.07 13.30 3.07
CA SER A 150 15.31 13.62 1.65
C SER A 150 14.98 12.42 0.74
N TRP A 151 15.26 11.21 1.19
CA TRP A 151 14.92 9.99 0.46
C TRP A 151 13.40 9.84 0.28
N VAL A 152 12.62 9.97 1.35
CA VAL A 152 11.15 9.93 1.29
C VAL A 152 10.61 10.99 0.32
N LEU A 153 11.04 12.24 0.46
CA LEU A 153 10.56 13.35 -0.39
C LEU A 153 10.79 13.13 -1.90
N ARG A 154 11.87 12.42 -2.26
CA ARG A 154 12.15 12.10 -3.67
C ARG A 154 11.45 10.85 -4.19
N SER A 155 10.96 10.00 -3.29
CA SER A 155 10.47 8.66 -3.65
C SER A 155 8.94 8.55 -3.68
N VAL A 156 8.23 9.45 -3.00
CA VAL A 156 6.76 9.44 -2.99
C VAL A 156 6.17 9.93 -4.31
N THR A 157 5.06 9.33 -4.72
CA THR A 157 4.36 9.65 -5.97
C THR A 157 2.88 9.91 -5.73
N ALA A 158 2.20 10.53 -6.70
CA ALA A 158 0.76 10.74 -6.61
C ALA A 158 -0.02 9.42 -6.55
N GLN A 159 -1.19 9.44 -5.90
CA GLN A 159 -2.09 8.29 -5.77
C GLN A 159 -3.49 8.64 -6.26
N PRO A 160 -4.21 7.73 -6.97
CA PRO A 160 -5.58 7.97 -7.37
C PRO A 160 -6.52 8.11 -6.17
N LEU A 161 -7.41 9.11 -6.20
CA LEU A 161 -8.42 9.32 -5.16
C LEU A 161 -9.34 8.11 -5.01
N LYS A 162 -9.70 7.47 -6.13
CA LYS A 162 -10.55 6.28 -6.21
C LYS A 162 -10.07 5.10 -5.33
N THR A 163 -8.78 5.04 -5.01
CA THR A 163 -8.23 3.99 -4.13
C THR A 163 -8.68 4.11 -2.68
N PHE A 164 -9.23 5.26 -2.29
CA PHE A 164 -9.73 5.54 -0.94
C PHE A 164 -11.27 5.52 -0.84
N GLU A 165 -11.98 5.36 -1.96
CA GLU A 165 -13.44 5.44 -2.08
C GLU A 165 -14.13 4.08 -2.20
#